data_f7875be31b49d3b9043b98fd2431a145
#
_entry.id   f7875be31b49d3b9043b98fd2431a145
#
_cell.length_a   1.000
_cell.length_b   1.000
_cell.length_c   1.000
_cell.angle_alpha   90.00
_cell.angle_beta   90.00
_cell.angle_gamma   90.00
#
_symmetry.space_group_name_H-M   'P 1'
#
loop_
_entity.id
_entity.type
_entity.pdbx_description
1 polymer ?
#
loop_
_entity_poly.entity_id
_entity_poly.type
_entity_poly.pdbx_seq_one_letter_code
_entity_poly.pdbx_strand_id
1 'polypeptide(L)'
;MYHVTKSKEKLWIIIAGLAIGVVASVLVLLGNPKNMGFCIACFIRDTAGALGLHSAGAVQYVRPEIIGIILGSFLLAVGKKEFSPRGGSSPMTRLVLGFFAMIGCLMFLGCPFRMILRIAGGDLNAIFGLVGFAAGIGCGVLYLKRGYSLKRTYRLPASEGSALPVIAAALLVILVAVPSLLKFTTATEENPSPGPGLFRAEIWISLLAGLVVGGLAQRTRLCMVGGIRDAILFREFKLLLGFAAICVSALVMNLILTAVTSGTYFTLGFESQPVAHMDGLWNALGMLLVGFACVLLGGCPLRQLVLAGEGNTDSALTVVGLLLGAAFAHNFKLASSGAGPTDNGKIAVIIGIIVVIVIGEFNIASNKRKG
;
A
#
# COMPACT_ATOMS: atom_id res chain seq x y z
N MET A 1 21.85 -7.18 28.17
CA MET A 1 21.82 -7.65 26.78
C MET A 1 20.49 -7.30 26.06
N TYR A 2 19.33 -7.46 26.66
CA TYR A 2 18.00 -7.14 26.07
C TYR A 2 17.83 -5.65 25.69
N HIS A 3 18.32 -4.71 26.47
CA HIS A 3 18.23 -3.27 26.18
C HIS A 3 19.08 -2.82 24.99
N VAL A 4 20.23 -3.42 24.77
CA VAL A 4 21.16 -3.08 23.67
C VAL A 4 20.61 -3.55 22.32
N THR A 5 19.96 -4.72 22.29
CA THR A 5 19.28 -5.25 21.09
C THR A 5 18.08 -4.39 20.68
N LYS A 6 17.29 -3.92 21.66
CA LYS A 6 16.10 -3.08 21.42
C LYS A 6 16.46 -1.68 20.87
N SER A 7 17.58 -1.12 21.30
CA SER A 7 18.10 0.16 20.79
C SER A 7 18.60 0.04 19.34
N LYS A 8 19.35 -1.02 19.03
CA LYS A 8 19.82 -1.29 17.66
C LYS A 8 18.67 -1.51 16.68
N GLU A 9 17.63 -2.23 17.09
CA GLU A 9 16.43 -2.45 16.26
C GLU A 9 15.73 -1.14 15.91
N LYS A 10 15.54 -0.24 16.90
CA LYS A 10 14.96 1.08 16.65
C LYS A 10 15.79 1.89 15.66
N LEU A 11 17.10 1.88 15.80
CA LEU A 11 18.01 2.60 14.92
C LEU A 11 17.90 2.10 13.48
N TRP A 12 17.84 0.78 13.27
CA TRP A 12 17.67 0.20 11.94
C TRP A 12 16.34 0.58 11.30
N ILE A 13 15.25 0.63 12.08
CA ILE A 13 13.94 1.05 11.59
C ILE A 13 13.96 2.52 11.14
N ILE A 14 14.62 3.39 11.91
CA ILE A 14 14.77 4.82 11.57
C ILE A 14 15.64 4.97 10.31
N ILE A 15 16.80 4.32 10.24
CA ILE A 15 17.67 4.37 9.05
C ILE A 15 16.93 3.87 7.80
N ALA A 16 16.22 2.76 7.91
CA ALA A 16 15.41 2.25 6.81
C ALA A 16 14.32 3.25 6.40
N GLY A 17 13.65 3.87 7.36
CA GLY A 17 12.65 4.91 7.09
C GLY A 17 13.25 6.11 6.35
N LEU A 18 14.39 6.63 6.81
CA LEU A 18 15.11 7.74 6.15
C LEU A 18 15.47 7.37 4.70
N ALA A 19 16.05 6.19 4.49
CA ALA A 19 16.42 5.71 3.17
C ALA A 19 15.20 5.58 2.24
N ILE A 20 14.09 5.02 2.73
CA ILE A 20 12.86 4.85 1.97
C ILE A 20 12.26 6.20 1.56
N GLY A 21 12.24 7.21 2.44
CA GLY A 21 11.73 8.54 2.11
C GLY A 21 12.58 9.25 1.07
N VAL A 22 13.91 9.16 1.15
CA VAL A 22 14.82 9.68 0.12
C VAL A 22 14.56 9.00 -1.22
N VAL A 23 14.51 7.66 -1.27
CA VAL A 23 14.26 6.90 -2.50
C VAL A 23 12.90 7.28 -3.11
N ALA A 24 11.86 7.49 -2.28
CA ALA A 24 10.54 7.91 -2.76
C ALA A 24 10.59 9.28 -3.46
N SER A 25 11.29 10.27 -2.88
CA SER A 25 11.43 11.61 -3.48
C SER A 25 12.30 11.58 -4.74
N VAL A 26 13.35 10.77 -4.77
CA VAL A 26 14.20 10.58 -5.96
C VAL A 26 13.41 9.94 -7.11
N LEU A 27 12.54 8.97 -6.85
CA LEU A 27 11.67 8.41 -7.89
C LEU A 27 10.73 9.46 -8.49
N VAL A 28 10.24 10.42 -7.68
CA VAL A 28 9.43 11.53 -8.20
C VAL A 28 10.27 12.45 -9.09
N LEU A 29 11.51 12.76 -8.69
CA LEU A 29 12.44 13.52 -9.52
C LEU A 29 12.70 12.83 -10.88
N LEU A 30 12.77 11.50 -10.88
CA LEU A 30 13.08 10.68 -12.06
C LEU A 30 11.85 10.32 -12.91
N GLY A 31 10.68 10.88 -12.59
CA GLY A 31 9.51 10.80 -13.45
C GLY A 31 8.25 10.17 -12.84
N ASN A 32 8.30 9.62 -11.64
CA ASN A 32 7.07 9.17 -10.96
C ASN A 32 6.15 10.35 -10.64
N PRO A 33 4.82 10.11 -10.51
CA PRO A 33 3.89 11.19 -10.21
C PRO A 33 4.25 11.87 -8.88
N LYS A 34 4.05 13.19 -8.78
CA LYS A 34 4.28 13.97 -7.55
C LYS A 34 3.50 13.35 -6.38
N ASN A 35 4.10 13.34 -5.20
CA ASN A 35 3.58 12.70 -3.98
C ASN A 35 3.28 11.18 -4.14
N MET A 36 3.83 10.53 -5.16
CA MET A 36 3.59 9.13 -5.50
C MET A 36 4.90 8.40 -5.88
N GLY A 37 6.01 8.70 -5.21
CA GLY A 37 7.25 7.91 -5.38
C GLY A 37 6.99 6.43 -5.11
N PHE A 38 6.24 6.15 -4.04
CA PHE A 38 5.63 4.84 -3.78
C PHE A 38 4.16 4.98 -3.39
N CYS A 39 3.30 4.20 -4.03
CA CYS A 39 1.90 4.01 -3.63
C CYS A 39 1.46 2.60 -3.96
N ILE A 40 1.40 1.73 -2.95
CA ILE A 40 1.08 0.33 -3.18
C ILE A 40 -0.28 0.15 -3.87
N ALA A 41 -1.32 0.83 -3.37
CA ALA A 41 -2.66 0.72 -3.95
C ALA A 41 -2.72 1.28 -5.38
N CYS A 42 -2.17 2.49 -5.62
CA CYS A 42 -2.18 3.08 -6.95
C CYS A 42 -1.37 2.25 -7.95
N PHE A 43 -0.25 1.67 -7.52
CA PHE A 43 0.61 0.87 -8.38
C PHE A 43 0.01 -0.51 -8.70
N ILE A 44 -0.70 -1.13 -7.75
CA ILE A 44 -1.51 -2.33 -8.03
C ILE A 44 -2.67 -1.99 -8.99
N ARG A 45 -3.33 -0.84 -8.81
CA ARG A 45 -4.36 -0.33 -9.71
C ARG A 45 -3.82 -0.15 -11.14
N ASP A 46 -2.70 0.53 -11.29
CA ASP A 46 -2.07 0.78 -12.59
C ASP A 46 -1.69 -0.56 -13.26
N THR A 47 -1.19 -1.52 -12.49
CA THR A 47 -0.89 -2.89 -12.96
C THR A 47 -2.16 -3.63 -13.39
N ALA A 48 -3.27 -3.51 -12.63
CA ALA A 48 -4.56 -4.07 -13.04
C ALA A 48 -5.02 -3.52 -14.40
N GLY A 49 -4.85 -2.21 -14.62
CA GLY A 49 -5.15 -1.56 -15.89
C GLY A 49 -4.26 -2.02 -17.03
N ALA A 50 -2.95 -2.17 -16.79
CA ALA A 50 -2.01 -2.68 -17.77
C ALA A 50 -2.33 -4.13 -18.20
N LEU A 51 -2.82 -4.95 -17.27
CA LEU A 51 -3.30 -6.31 -17.54
C LEU A 51 -4.69 -6.35 -18.21
N GLY A 52 -5.31 -5.19 -18.45
CA GLY A 52 -6.63 -5.12 -19.10
C GLY A 52 -7.80 -5.46 -18.18
N LEU A 53 -7.60 -5.55 -16.85
CA LEU A 53 -8.67 -5.85 -15.89
C LEU A 53 -9.64 -4.66 -15.72
N HIS A 54 -9.25 -3.46 -16.16
CA HIS A 54 -10.12 -2.29 -16.29
C HIS A 54 -9.72 -1.43 -17.49
N SER A 55 -10.65 -0.57 -17.95
CA SER A 55 -10.50 0.24 -19.15
C SER A 55 -10.12 1.71 -18.90
N ALA A 56 -9.82 2.09 -17.64
CA ALA A 56 -9.45 3.48 -17.31
C ALA A 56 -8.06 3.82 -17.86
N GLY A 57 -8.00 4.45 -19.04
CA GLY A 57 -6.78 4.75 -19.78
C GLY A 57 -5.77 5.63 -19.03
N ALA A 58 -6.24 6.44 -18.07
CA ALA A 58 -5.39 7.31 -17.24
C ALA A 58 -4.42 6.56 -16.29
N VAL A 59 -4.64 5.27 -16.04
CA VAL A 59 -4.00 4.49 -14.97
C VAL A 59 -3.66 3.07 -15.44
N GLN A 60 -2.92 2.98 -16.55
CA GLN A 60 -2.51 1.72 -17.18
C GLN A 60 -0.98 1.68 -17.31
N TYR A 61 -0.31 1.03 -16.38
CA TYR A 61 1.12 0.78 -16.41
C TYR A 61 1.51 -0.32 -15.43
N VAL A 62 2.31 -1.29 -15.86
CA VAL A 62 2.92 -2.26 -14.93
C VAL A 62 4.00 -1.55 -14.13
N ARG A 63 3.82 -1.47 -12.84
CA ARG A 63 4.74 -0.75 -11.94
C ARG A 63 5.89 -1.63 -11.46
N PRO A 64 7.13 -1.43 -11.96
CA PRO A 64 8.28 -2.23 -11.55
C PRO A 64 8.59 -2.11 -10.05
N GLU A 65 8.18 -1.02 -9.41
CA GLU A 65 8.32 -0.81 -7.96
C GLU A 65 7.61 -1.90 -7.15
N ILE A 66 6.40 -2.33 -7.58
CA ILE A 66 5.65 -3.41 -6.91
C ILE A 66 6.36 -4.75 -7.10
N ILE A 67 6.80 -5.02 -8.32
CA ILE A 67 7.60 -6.21 -8.64
C ILE A 67 8.85 -6.23 -7.77
N GLY A 68 9.57 -5.11 -7.71
CA GLY A 68 10.77 -4.95 -6.90
C GLY A 68 10.51 -5.18 -5.40
N ILE A 69 9.42 -4.66 -4.84
CA ILE A 69 9.09 -4.89 -3.41
C ILE A 69 8.87 -6.38 -3.14
N ILE A 70 8.15 -7.10 -3.99
CA ILE A 70 7.92 -8.53 -3.83
C ILE A 70 9.24 -9.30 -3.97
N LEU A 71 10.01 -9.04 -5.02
CA LEU A 71 11.27 -9.74 -5.27
C LEU A 71 12.34 -9.39 -4.23
N GLY A 72 12.44 -8.13 -3.80
CA GLY A 72 13.39 -7.68 -2.78
C GLY A 72 13.13 -8.33 -1.42
N SER A 73 11.86 -8.43 -1.02
CA SER A 73 11.49 -9.16 0.21
C SER A 73 11.74 -10.66 0.08
N PHE A 74 11.45 -11.27 -1.09
CA PHE A 74 11.73 -12.68 -1.37
C PHE A 74 13.22 -13.00 -1.31
N LEU A 75 14.05 -12.25 -2.05
CA LEU A 75 15.49 -12.46 -2.10
C LEU A 75 16.14 -12.33 -0.72
N LEU A 76 15.72 -11.32 0.06
CA LEU A 76 16.25 -11.14 1.41
C LEU A 76 15.76 -12.25 2.36
N ALA A 77 14.50 -12.68 2.27
CA ALA A 77 13.96 -13.77 3.07
C ALA A 77 14.67 -15.10 2.78
N VAL A 78 14.94 -15.41 1.52
CA VAL A 78 15.72 -16.61 1.12
C VAL A 78 17.16 -16.49 1.60
N GLY A 79 17.83 -15.36 1.36
CA GLY A 79 19.22 -15.14 1.77
C GLY A 79 19.43 -15.20 3.29
N LYS A 80 18.43 -14.81 4.08
CA LYS A 80 18.45 -14.87 5.55
C LYS A 80 17.85 -16.16 6.13
N LYS A 81 17.42 -17.11 5.28
CA LYS A 81 16.73 -18.34 5.69
C LYS A 81 15.43 -18.07 6.47
N GLU A 82 14.78 -16.93 6.18
CA GLU A 82 13.51 -16.51 6.77
C GLU A 82 12.31 -16.82 5.86
N PHE A 83 12.56 -17.35 4.64
CA PHE A 83 11.51 -17.76 3.73
C PHE A 83 10.69 -18.90 4.35
N SER A 84 9.41 -18.64 4.55
CA SER A 84 8.52 -19.55 5.30
C SER A 84 7.18 -19.70 4.58
N PRO A 85 7.08 -20.67 3.65
CA PRO A 85 5.83 -20.99 2.97
C PRO A 85 4.74 -21.38 3.97
N ARG A 86 3.66 -20.60 4.00
CA ARG A 86 2.54 -20.79 4.93
C ARG A 86 1.26 -20.15 4.42
N GLY A 87 0.11 -20.73 4.80
CA GLY A 87 -1.20 -20.22 4.42
C GLY A 87 -2.33 -20.97 5.07
N GLY A 88 -3.55 -20.81 4.57
CA GLY A 88 -4.76 -21.46 5.06
C GLY A 88 -5.47 -20.75 6.21
N SER A 89 -5.03 -19.52 6.56
CA SER A 89 -5.64 -18.69 7.58
C SER A 89 -6.75 -17.82 6.98
N SER A 90 -7.95 -18.39 6.82
CA SER A 90 -9.15 -17.71 6.32
C SER A 90 -8.95 -17.01 4.96
N PRO A 91 -8.58 -17.73 3.89
CA PRO A 91 -8.19 -17.13 2.61
C PRO A 91 -9.27 -16.25 1.98
N MET A 92 -10.54 -16.67 1.99
CA MET A 92 -11.65 -15.88 1.45
C MET A 92 -11.87 -14.57 2.22
N THR A 93 -11.77 -14.61 3.55
CA THR A 93 -11.86 -13.40 4.36
C THR A 93 -10.76 -12.41 4.00
N ARG A 94 -9.54 -12.88 3.77
CA ARG A 94 -8.42 -12.04 3.36
C ARG A 94 -8.60 -11.42 1.98
N LEU A 95 -9.13 -12.19 1.04
CA LEU A 95 -9.45 -11.69 -0.30
C LEU A 95 -10.50 -10.56 -0.22
N VAL A 96 -11.59 -10.77 0.52
CA VAL A 96 -12.66 -9.77 0.66
C VAL A 96 -12.19 -8.53 1.41
N LEU A 97 -11.45 -8.69 2.50
CA LEU A 97 -10.87 -7.56 3.23
C LEU A 97 -9.87 -6.78 2.37
N GLY A 98 -9.05 -7.47 1.55
CA GLY A 98 -8.16 -6.85 0.58
C GLY A 98 -8.92 -6.04 -0.49
N PHE A 99 -10.00 -6.60 -1.01
CA PHE A 99 -10.90 -5.93 -1.96
C PHE A 99 -11.43 -4.60 -1.39
N PHE A 100 -12.01 -4.62 -0.19
CA PHE A 100 -12.55 -3.39 0.43
C PHE A 100 -11.47 -2.43 0.91
N ALA A 101 -10.30 -2.93 1.32
CA ALA A 101 -9.15 -2.06 1.59
C ALA A 101 -8.73 -1.28 0.33
N MET A 102 -8.78 -1.90 -0.86
CA MET A 102 -8.51 -1.20 -2.12
C MET A 102 -9.58 -0.15 -2.43
N ILE A 103 -10.87 -0.44 -2.21
CA ILE A 103 -11.96 0.54 -2.38
C ILE A 103 -11.69 1.79 -1.53
N GLY A 104 -11.35 1.61 -0.24
CA GLY A 104 -11.00 2.73 0.64
C GLY A 104 -9.75 3.48 0.19
N CYS A 105 -8.71 2.79 -0.29
CA CYS A 105 -7.51 3.40 -0.85
C CYS A 105 -7.81 4.24 -2.09
N LEU A 106 -8.72 3.81 -2.96
CA LEU A 106 -9.08 4.53 -4.18
C LEU A 106 -10.09 5.64 -3.93
N MET A 107 -10.83 5.61 -2.83
CA MET A 107 -11.58 6.75 -2.33
C MET A 107 -10.62 7.88 -1.92
N PHE A 108 -9.58 7.59 -1.15
CA PHE A 108 -8.56 8.54 -0.69
C PHE A 108 -7.54 8.90 -1.78
N LEU A 109 -7.48 8.13 -2.88
CA LEU A 109 -6.44 8.19 -3.91
C LEU A 109 -5.03 7.88 -3.36
N GLY A 110 -4.92 6.90 -2.47
CA GLY A 110 -3.64 6.47 -1.94
C GLY A 110 -3.72 5.43 -0.83
N CYS A 111 -2.66 4.66 -0.66
CA CYS A 111 -2.50 3.76 0.49
C CYS A 111 -1.90 4.51 1.70
N PRO A 112 -1.85 3.90 2.89
CA PRO A 112 -1.23 4.53 4.06
C PRO A 112 0.21 4.98 3.86
N PHE A 113 0.99 4.28 3.03
CA PHE A 113 2.34 4.69 2.70
C PHE A 113 2.35 6.00 1.90
N ARG A 114 1.54 6.10 0.85
CA ARG A 114 1.41 7.33 0.08
C ARG A 114 0.83 8.48 0.91
N MET A 115 -0.06 8.20 1.86
CA MET A 115 -0.60 9.21 2.76
C MET A 115 0.52 9.99 3.48
N ILE A 116 1.55 9.29 3.96
CA ILE A 116 2.74 9.93 4.57
C ILE A 116 3.52 10.75 3.55
N LEU A 117 3.69 10.26 2.32
CA LEU A 117 4.37 11.02 1.26
C LEU A 117 3.58 12.26 0.82
N ARG A 118 2.23 12.20 0.84
CA ARG A 118 1.36 13.36 0.61
C ARG A 118 1.55 14.43 1.69
N ILE A 119 1.59 14.02 2.97
CA ILE A 119 1.89 14.93 4.10
C ILE A 119 3.28 15.56 3.90
N ALA A 120 4.29 14.76 3.55
CA ALA A 120 5.64 15.23 3.27
C ALA A 120 5.74 16.15 2.04
N GLY A 121 4.76 16.10 1.13
CA GLY A 121 4.62 17.00 -0.02
C GLY A 121 3.82 18.27 0.28
N GLY A 122 3.29 18.43 1.51
CA GLY A 122 2.51 19.61 1.92
C GLY A 122 0.99 19.47 1.72
N ASP A 123 0.49 18.28 1.32
CA ASP A 123 -0.93 18.04 1.10
C ASP A 123 -1.68 17.88 2.43
N LEU A 124 -2.41 18.93 2.83
CA LEU A 124 -3.19 18.94 4.07
C LEU A 124 -4.44 18.04 4.00
N ASN A 125 -4.92 17.67 2.81
CA ASN A 125 -6.03 16.72 2.68
C ASN A 125 -5.64 15.34 3.23
N ALA A 126 -4.35 14.99 3.22
CA ALA A 126 -3.86 13.74 3.76
C ALA A 126 -3.97 13.63 5.28
N ILE A 127 -4.12 14.76 6.00
CA ILE A 127 -4.35 14.78 7.45
C ILE A 127 -5.72 14.20 7.78
N PHE A 128 -6.78 14.52 7.00
CA PHE A 128 -8.09 13.89 7.15
C PHE A 128 -8.00 12.37 6.95
N GLY A 129 -7.22 11.94 5.95
CA GLY A 129 -6.92 10.52 5.74
C GLY A 129 -6.21 9.88 6.94
N LEU A 130 -5.22 10.56 7.54
CA LEU A 130 -4.51 10.06 8.73
C LEU A 130 -5.43 9.89 9.93
N VAL A 131 -6.31 10.87 10.18
CA VAL A 131 -7.31 10.79 11.25
C VAL A 131 -8.28 9.64 11.03
N GLY A 132 -8.82 9.50 9.80
CA GLY A 132 -9.69 8.38 9.45
C GLY A 132 -8.99 7.03 9.60
N PHE A 133 -7.74 6.93 9.13
CA PHE A 133 -6.93 5.72 9.23
C PHE A 133 -6.69 5.31 10.68
N ALA A 134 -6.31 6.25 11.54
CA ALA A 134 -6.11 6.00 12.96
C ALA A 134 -7.40 5.57 13.66
N ALA A 135 -8.55 6.22 13.34
CA ALA A 135 -9.86 5.82 13.84
C ALA A 135 -10.24 4.40 13.39
N GLY A 136 -10.03 4.06 12.12
CA GLY A 136 -10.27 2.71 11.60
C GLY A 136 -9.40 1.65 12.27
N ILE A 137 -8.12 1.96 12.55
CA ILE A 137 -7.25 1.08 13.33
C ILE A 137 -7.80 0.94 14.76
N GLY A 138 -8.26 2.01 15.38
CA GLY A 138 -8.92 1.98 16.70
C GLY A 138 -10.09 1.01 16.71
N CYS A 139 -10.99 1.09 15.71
CA CYS A 139 -12.09 0.14 15.54
C CYS A 139 -11.55 -1.30 15.42
N GLY A 140 -10.55 -1.55 14.57
CA GLY A 140 -9.97 -2.87 14.42
C GLY A 140 -9.35 -3.42 15.72
N VAL A 141 -8.71 -2.57 16.51
CA VAL A 141 -8.15 -2.94 17.82
C VAL A 141 -9.25 -3.37 18.80
N LEU A 142 -10.44 -2.75 18.77
CA LEU A 142 -11.57 -3.20 19.57
C LEU A 142 -11.99 -4.62 19.20
N TYR A 143 -12.00 -4.96 17.90
CA TYR A 143 -12.31 -6.31 17.44
C TYR A 143 -11.23 -7.33 17.85
N LEU A 144 -9.94 -6.96 17.80
CA LEU A 144 -8.87 -7.80 18.33
C LEU A 144 -9.04 -8.09 19.82
N LYS A 145 -9.37 -7.07 20.63
CA LYS A 145 -9.66 -7.22 22.08
C LYS A 145 -10.88 -8.11 22.36
N ARG A 146 -11.87 -8.14 21.45
CA ARG A 146 -13.05 -8.99 21.53
C ARG A 146 -12.82 -10.44 21.07
N GLY A 147 -11.57 -10.78 20.65
CA GLY A 147 -11.21 -12.15 20.26
C GLY A 147 -11.27 -12.41 18.75
N TYR A 148 -11.24 -11.38 17.90
CA TYR A 148 -11.08 -11.57 16.46
C TYR A 148 -9.74 -12.25 16.13
N SER A 149 -9.76 -13.30 15.32
CA SER A 149 -8.57 -14.03 14.86
C SER A 149 -8.81 -14.70 13.52
N LEU A 150 -7.85 -14.56 12.60
CA LEU A 150 -7.88 -15.22 11.28
C LEU A 150 -7.51 -16.72 11.33
N LYS A 151 -7.39 -17.30 12.54
CA LYS A 151 -6.97 -18.69 12.78
C LYS A 151 -5.49 -18.95 12.47
N ARG A 152 -5.10 -20.24 12.56
CA ARG A 152 -3.71 -20.67 12.37
C ARG A 152 -3.36 -20.79 10.89
N THR A 153 -2.11 -20.53 10.56
CA THR A 153 -1.51 -20.87 9.27
C THR A 153 -0.89 -22.25 9.34
N TYR A 154 -0.85 -22.93 8.21
CA TYR A 154 -0.19 -24.23 8.03
C TYR A 154 1.05 -24.04 7.15
N ARG A 155 2.03 -24.92 7.30
CA ARG A 155 3.18 -24.99 6.40
C ARG A 155 2.71 -25.50 5.05
N LEU A 156 3.22 -24.90 3.98
CA LEU A 156 2.94 -25.23 2.60
C LEU A 156 4.23 -25.61 1.87
N PRO A 157 4.14 -26.29 0.71
CA PRO A 157 5.27 -26.50 -0.17
C PRO A 157 5.90 -25.17 -0.61
N ALA A 158 7.21 -25.19 -0.89
CA ALA A 158 7.92 -23.99 -1.34
C ALA A 158 7.38 -23.43 -2.67
N SER A 159 6.85 -24.29 -3.53
CA SER A 159 6.20 -23.91 -4.79
C SER A 159 5.01 -22.99 -4.59
N GLU A 160 4.17 -23.26 -3.59
CA GLU A 160 3.01 -22.42 -3.28
C GLU A 160 3.43 -21.08 -2.67
N GLY A 161 4.42 -21.08 -1.76
CA GLY A 161 4.94 -19.86 -1.16
C GLY A 161 5.67 -18.95 -2.15
N SER A 162 6.29 -19.52 -3.20
CA SER A 162 6.98 -18.75 -4.25
C SER A 162 6.08 -18.31 -5.41
N ALA A 163 4.80 -18.67 -5.40
CA ALA A 163 3.89 -18.38 -6.52
C ALA A 163 3.83 -16.88 -6.86
N LEU A 164 3.63 -15.99 -5.87
CA LEU A 164 3.55 -14.54 -6.14
C LEU A 164 4.91 -13.95 -6.57
N PRO A 165 6.07 -14.27 -5.95
CA PRO A 165 7.38 -13.91 -6.49
C PRO A 165 7.61 -14.35 -7.94
N VAL A 166 7.22 -15.57 -8.30
CA VAL A 166 7.34 -16.08 -9.68
C VAL A 166 6.44 -15.29 -10.64
N ILE A 167 5.19 -15.03 -10.26
CA ILE A 167 4.26 -14.19 -11.06
C ILE A 167 4.85 -12.77 -11.23
N ALA A 168 5.42 -12.20 -10.18
CA ALA A 168 6.05 -10.88 -10.25
C ALA A 168 7.26 -10.88 -11.21
N ALA A 169 8.10 -11.90 -11.17
CA ALA A 169 9.23 -12.07 -12.10
C ALA A 169 8.74 -12.27 -13.55
N ALA A 170 7.71 -13.10 -13.76
CA ALA A 170 7.10 -13.30 -15.08
C ALA A 170 6.52 -11.99 -15.64
N LEU A 171 5.86 -11.20 -14.79
CA LEU A 171 5.32 -9.90 -15.19
C LEU A 171 6.43 -8.90 -15.58
N LEU A 172 7.59 -8.95 -14.91
CA LEU A 172 8.75 -8.16 -15.31
C LEU A 172 9.28 -8.60 -16.69
N VAL A 173 9.36 -9.90 -16.92
CA VAL A 173 9.78 -10.42 -18.24
C VAL A 173 8.80 -9.98 -19.33
N ILE A 174 7.50 -10.06 -19.11
CA ILE A 174 6.48 -9.58 -20.07
C ILE A 174 6.65 -8.08 -20.32
N LEU A 175 6.84 -7.28 -19.26
CA LEU A 175 7.03 -5.83 -19.39
C LEU A 175 8.23 -5.45 -20.26
N VAL A 176 9.33 -6.21 -20.16
CA VAL A 176 10.59 -5.90 -20.86
C VAL A 176 10.64 -6.56 -22.25
N ALA A 177 10.24 -7.83 -22.35
CA ALA A 177 10.43 -8.61 -23.57
C ALA A 177 9.23 -8.55 -24.54
N VAL A 178 8.00 -8.44 -24.01
CA VAL A 178 6.77 -8.47 -24.83
C VAL A 178 5.77 -7.40 -24.35
N PRO A 179 6.15 -6.11 -24.36
CA PRO A 179 5.29 -5.03 -23.86
C PRO A 179 3.97 -4.89 -24.62
N SER A 180 3.89 -5.42 -25.86
CA SER A 180 2.67 -5.41 -26.68
C SER A 180 1.48 -6.17 -26.05
N LEU A 181 1.74 -7.07 -25.11
CA LEU A 181 0.68 -7.77 -24.34
C LEU A 181 0.06 -6.90 -23.26
N LEU A 182 0.64 -5.75 -22.97
CA LEU A 182 0.22 -4.87 -21.89
C LEU A 182 -0.41 -3.58 -22.42
N LYS A 183 -1.32 -3.01 -21.64
CA LYS A 183 -1.89 -1.69 -21.92
C LYS A 183 -1.08 -0.61 -21.22
N PHE A 184 -0.91 0.52 -21.89
CA PHE A 184 -0.18 1.66 -21.38
C PHE A 184 -1.00 2.94 -21.49
N THR A 185 -0.91 3.79 -20.48
CA THR A 185 -1.38 5.17 -20.57
C THR A 185 -0.51 5.91 -21.57
N THR A 186 -1.11 6.45 -22.63
CA THR A 186 -0.45 7.21 -23.68
C THR A 186 -1.01 8.62 -23.74
N ALA A 187 -0.13 9.60 -23.99
CA ALA A 187 -0.54 10.95 -24.32
C ALA A 187 -1.06 11.01 -25.77
N THR A 188 -2.08 11.83 -26.00
CA THR A 188 -2.61 12.16 -27.34
C THR A 188 -2.57 13.66 -27.53
N GLU A 189 -2.70 14.14 -28.76
CA GLU A 189 -2.78 15.59 -29.05
C GLU A 189 -3.94 16.26 -28.30
N GLU A 190 -5.09 15.59 -28.22
CA GLU A 190 -6.28 16.06 -27.50
C GLU A 190 -6.14 16.00 -25.98
N ASN A 191 -5.35 15.04 -25.45
CA ASN A 191 -5.10 14.87 -24.04
C ASN A 191 -3.61 14.58 -23.75
N PRO A 192 -2.77 15.63 -23.67
CA PRO A 192 -1.33 15.48 -23.46
C PRO A 192 -0.96 14.98 -22.06
N SER A 193 -1.87 15.05 -21.09
CA SER A 193 -1.65 14.60 -19.72
C SER A 193 -2.83 13.76 -19.22
N PRO A 194 -3.02 12.53 -19.76
CA PRO A 194 -4.22 11.70 -19.51
C PRO A 194 -4.33 11.22 -18.06
N GLY A 195 -3.24 11.23 -17.30
CA GLY A 195 -3.28 10.81 -15.90
C GLY A 195 -1.97 10.22 -15.37
N PRO A 196 -1.98 9.75 -14.11
CA PRO A 196 -0.76 9.32 -13.41
C PRO A 196 -0.06 8.09 -14.01
N GLY A 197 -0.73 7.29 -14.84
CA GLY A 197 -0.10 6.16 -15.53
C GLY A 197 0.94 6.57 -16.58
N LEU A 198 0.87 7.83 -17.06
CA LEU A 198 1.88 8.38 -17.98
C LEU A 198 3.21 8.65 -17.28
N PHE A 199 3.15 9.10 -16.02
CA PHE A 199 4.33 9.50 -15.25
C PHE A 199 4.99 8.26 -14.64
N ARG A 200 6.26 8.05 -14.98
CA ARG A 200 7.02 6.87 -14.55
C ARG A 200 8.52 7.13 -14.64
N ALA A 201 9.26 6.71 -13.65
CA ALA A 201 10.70 6.58 -13.74
C ALA A 201 11.07 5.38 -14.64
N GLU A 202 12.33 5.31 -15.06
CA GLU A 202 12.79 4.21 -15.89
C GLU A 202 12.63 2.85 -15.19
N ILE A 203 12.36 1.80 -15.98
CA ILE A 203 12.02 0.45 -15.49
C ILE A 203 13.04 -0.08 -14.49
N TRP A 204 14.34 0.03 -14.81
CA TRP A 204 15.39 -0.53 -13.95
C TRP A 204 15.61 0.26 -12.68
N ILE A 205 15.44 1.59 -12.73
CA ILE A 205 15.50 2.45 -11.55
C ILE A 205 14.32 2.16 -10.63
N SER A 206 13.11 2.07 -11.17
CA SER A 206 11.89 1.71 -10.46
C SER A 206 11.99 0.32 -9.80
N LEU A 207 12.53 -0.65 -10.53
CA LEU A 207 12.77 -2.01 -10.04
C LEU A 207 13.78 -2.01 -8.88
N LEU A 208 14.92 -1.34 -9.05
CA LEU A 208 15.96 -1.25 -8.01
C LEU A 208 15.43 -0.56 -6.75
N ALA A 209 14.71 0.53 -6.91
CA ALA A 209 14.06 1.22 -5.79
C ALA A 209 13.06 0.29 -5.06
N GLY A 210 12.26 -0.47 -5.81
CA GLY A 210 11.37 -1.48 -5.27
C GLY A 210 12.11 -2.59 -4.51
N LEU A 211 13.21 -3.11 -5.07
CA LEU A 211 14.07 -4.13 -4.43
C LEU A 211 14.61 -3.64 -3.08
N VAL A 212 15.13 -2.41 -3.05
CA VAL A 212 15.67 -1.80 -1.83
C VAL A 212 14.57 -1.62 -0.78
N VAL A 213 13.42 -1.04 -1.16
CA VAL A 213 12.30 -0.83 -0.24
C VAL A 213 11.72 -2.14 0.25
N GLY A 214 11.56 -3.15 -0.62
CA GLY A 214 11.09 -4.48 -0.26
C GLY A 214 12.02 -5.17 0.75
N GLY A 215 13.33 -5.12 0.52
CA GLY A 215 14.33 -5.66 1.45
C GLY A 215 14.34 -4.94 2.79
N LEU A 216 14.35 -3.60 2.80
CA LEU A 216 14.31 -2.81 4.03
C LEU A 216 13.02 -3.05 4.81
N ALA A 217 11.87 -3.09 4.14
CA ALA A 217 10.58 -3.35 4.77
C ALA A 217 10.45 -4.78 5.32
N GLN A 218 11.07 -5.76 4.66
CA GLN A 218 11.18 -7.13 5.17
C GLN A 218 12.01 -7.15 6.45
N ARG A 219 13.19 -6.55 6.42
CA ARG A 219 14.13 -6.58 7.55
C ARG A 219 13.60 -5.87 8.80
N THR A 220 12.91 -4.75 8.60
CA THR A 220 12.39 -3.91 9.69
C THR A 220 10.95 -4.26 10.06
N ARG A 221 10.29 -5.15 9.31
CA ARG A 221 8.86 -5.47 9.45
C ARG A 221 7.98 -4.23 9.38
N LEU A 222 8.38 -3.27 8.57
CA LEU A 222 7.72 -1.98 8.45
C LEU A 222 6.24 -2.13 8.10
N CYS A 223 5.37 -1.58 8.95
CA CYS A 223 3.92 -1.65 8.79
C CYS A 223 3.26 -0.49 9.52
N MET A 224 2.56 0.38 8.78
CA MET A 224 1.91 1.54 9.40
C MET A 224 0.75 1.14 10.31
N VAL A 225 -0.05 0.15 9.88
CA VAL A 225 -1.11 -0.43 10.73
C VAL A 225 -0.52 -0.99 12.02
N GLY A 226 0.57 -1.76 11.91
CA GLY A 226 1.28 -2.29 13.06
C GLY A 226 1.77 -1.18 13.99
N GLY A 227 2.31 -0.10 13.43
CA GLY A 227 2.80 1.04 14.21
C GLY A 227 1.73 1.68 15.09
N ILE A 228 0.58 2.01 14.53
CA ILE A 228 -0.53 2.64 15.29
C ILE A 228 -1.19 1.61 16.21
N ARG A 229 -1.43 0.38 15.74
CA ARG A 229 -2.01 -0.70 16.54
C ARG A 229 -1.16 -0.99 17.79
N ASP A 230 0.16 -1.15 17.62
CA ASP A 230 1.06 -1.50 18.71
C ASP A 230 1.25 -0.34 19.69
N ALA A 231 1.14 0.91 19.21
CA ALA A 231 1.08 2.09 20.06
C ALA A 231 -0.18 2.08 20.96
N ILE A 232 -1.35 1.71 20.41
CA ILE A 232 -2.62 1.63 21.16
C ILE A 232 -2.64 0.44 22.13
N LEU A 233 -2.15 -0.74 21.70
CA LEU A 233 -2.23 -1.97 22.50
C LEU A 233 -1.11 -2.08 23.53
N PHE A 234 0.11 -1.72 23.15
CA PHE A 234 1.33 -2.02 23.93
C PHE A 234 2.16 -0.79 24.27
N ARG A 235 1.73 0.42 23.86
CA ARG A 235 2.51 1.67 23.96
C ARG A 235 3.90 1.54 23.30
N GLU A 236 3.99 0.75 22.23
CA GLU A 236 5.24 0.55 21.52
C GLU A 236 5.25 1.34 20.20
N PHE A 237 6.19 2.30 20.08
CA PHE A 237 6.22 3.30 19.00
C PHE A 237 7.27 3.02 17.92
N LYS A 238 7.98 1.88 17.96
CA LYS A 238 9.12 1.60 17.06
C LYS A 238 8.75 1.77 15.58
N LEU A 239 7.66 1.13 15.14
CA LEU A 239 7.25 1.18 13.75
C LEU A 239 6.77 2.58 13.34
N LEU A 240 6.14 3.33 14.26
CA LEU A 240 5.76 4.72 14.01
C LEU A 240 6.97 5.61 13.77
N LEU A 241 8.07 5.40 14.50
CA LEU A 241 9.34 6.12 14.28
C LEU A 241 9.88 5.87 12.87
N GLY A 242 9.71 4.67 12.31
CA GLY A 242 10.05 4.39 10.92
C GLY A 242 9.24 5.21 9.93
N PHE A 243 7.93 5.32 10.13
CA PHE A 243 7.08 6.16 9.27
C PHE A 243 7.31 7.66 9.48
N ALA A 244 7.57 8.09 10.71
CA ALA A 244 8.00 9.46 10.98
C ALA A 244 9.33 9.79 10.24
N ALA A 245 10.28 8.87 10.24
CA ALA A 245 11.53 9.00 9.51
C ALA A 245 11.31 9.09 7.99
N ILE A 246 10.38 8.28 7.41
CA ILE A 246 9.97 8.42 6.00
C ILE A 246 9.40 9.80 5.74
N CYS A 247 8.49 10.28 6.59
CA CYS A 247 7.86 11.58 6.43
C CYS A 247 8.90 12.71 6.45
N VAL A 248 9.78 12.71 7.46
CA VAL A 248 10.80 13.75 7.63
C VAL A 248 11.80 13.74 6.48
N SER A 249 12.32 12.58 6.08
CA SER A 249 13.29 12.51 4.98
C SER A 249 12.66 12.88 3.63
N ALA A 250 11.43 12.45 3.37
CA ALA A 250 10.71 12.84 2.15
C ALA A 250 10.40 14.35 2.14
N LEU A 251 9.99 14.93 3.29
CA LEU A 251 9.77 16.38 3.41
C LEU A 251 11.06 17.16 3.12
N VAL A 252 12.18 16.80 3.77
CA VAL A 252 13.46 17.45 3.55
C VAL A 252 13.90 17.35 2.09
N MET A 253 13.78 16.16 1.49
CA MET A 253 14.12 15.98 0.07
C MET A 253 13.20 16.77 -0.84
N ASN A 254 11.89 16.82 -0.60
CA ASN A 254 10.96 17.62 -1.40
C ASN A 254 11.27 19.12 -1.32
N LEU A 255 11.65 19.64 -0.15
CA LEU A 255 12.09 21.03 0.03
C LEU A 255 13.39 21.30 -0.71
N ILE A 256 14.40 20.43 -0.60
CA ILE A 256 15.67 20.52 -1.33
C ILE A 256 15.40 20.52 -2.84
N LEU A 257 14.62 19.56 -3.34
CA LEU A 257 14.32 19.45 -4.78
C LEU A 257 13.56 20.68 -5.28
N THR A 258 12.63 21.23 -4.51
CA THR A 258 11.94 22.49 -4.87
C THR A 258 12.91 23.67 -4.92
N ALA A 259 13.93 23.70 -4.07
CA ALA A 259 14.92 24.79 -4.03
C ALA A 259 15.98 24.70 -5.14
N VAL A 260 16.39 23.49 -5.55
CA VAL A 260 17.51 23.29 -6.48
C VAL A 260 17.09 22.95 -7.90
N THR A 261 15.80 22.64 -8.14
CA THR A 261 15.28 22.37 -9.47
C THR A 261 14.19 23.37 -9.84
N SER A 262 13.85 23.48 -11.13
CA SER A 262 12.69 24.27 -11.59
C SER A 262 11.32 23.63 -11.26
N GLY A 263 11.31 22.43 -10.68
CA GLY A 263 10.11 21.69 -10.36
C GLY A 263 9.55 22.01 -8.97
N THR A 264 8.23 21.97 -8.80
CA THR A 264 7.57 22.12 -7.50
C THR A 264 7.31 20.74 -6.91
N TYR A 265 8.02 20.36 -5.84
CA TYR A 265 7.89 19.07 -5.13
C TYR A 265 7.21 19.21 -3.77
N PHE A 266 7.13 20.42 -3.25
CA PHE A 266 6.43 20.78 -2.02
C PHE A 266 5.46 21.90 -2.26
N THR A 267 4.18 21.70 -1.93
CA THR A 267 3.13 22.73 -2.00
C THR A 267 2.23 22.58 -0.78
N LEU A 268 2.33 23.52 0.15
CA LEU A 268 1.51 23.48 1.37
C LEU A 268 0.10 23.97 1.06
N GLY A 269 -0.90 23.16 1.34
CA GLY A 269 -2.30 23.55 1.19
C GLY A 269 -3.25 22.39 0.90
N PHE A 270 -4.50 22.75 0.65
CA PHE A 270 -5.57 21.83 0.29
C PHE A 270 -5.76 21.75 -1.24
N GLU A 271 -5.58 22.89 -1.91
CA GLU A 271 -5.85 23.05 -3.34
C GLU A 271 -4.67 22.61 -4.21
N SER A 272 -4.98 22.25 -5.45
CA SER A 272 -3.99 21.90 -6.49
C SER A 272 -3.01 20.79 -6.11
N GLN A 273 -3.41 19.90 -5.19
CA GLN A 273 -2.57 18.78 -4.78
C GLN A 273 -2.55 17.66 -5.83
N PRO A 274 -1.37 17.10 -6.14
CA PRO A 274 -1.25 16.08 -7.17
C PRO A 274 -2.02 14.81 -6.83
N VAL A 275 -2.92 14.39 -7.73
CA VAL A 275 -3.73 13.17 -7.60
C VAL A 275 -4.40 13.08 -6.22
N ALA A 276 -5.08 14.15 -5.83
CA ALA A 276 -5.79 14.30 -4.56
C ALA A 276 -7.08 15.09 -4.77
N HIS A 277 -8.06 14.91 -3.91
CA HIS A 277 -9.27 15.72 -3.85
C HIS A 277 -9.42 16.37 -2.46
N MET A 278 -10.21 17.44 -2.39
CA MET A 278 -10.36 18.27 -1.19
C MET A 278 -11.47 17.80 -0.24
N ASP A 279 -12.23 16.77 -0.58
CA ASP A 279 -13.32 16.28 0.29
C ASP A 279 -12.74 15.56 1.51
N GLY A 280 -12.61 16.30 2.62
CA GLY A 280 -12.02 15.81 3.87
C GLY A 280 -12.82 14.65 4.48
N LEU A 281 -14.17 14.67 4.39
CA LEU A 281 -15.01 13.61 4.95
C LEU A 281 -14.75 12.27 4.25
N TRP A 282 -14.73 12.27 2.91
CA TRP A 282 -14.54 11.03 2.15
C TRP A 282 -13.08 10.59 2.15
N ASN A 283 -12.11 11.51 2.29
CA ASN A 283 -10.72 11.18 2.60
C ASN A 283 -10.63 10.42 3.95
N ALA A 284 -11.34 10.90 4.99
CA ALA A 284 -11.34 10.25 6.29
C ALA A 284 -12.08 8.90 6.27
N LEU A 285 -13.29 8.82 5.70
CA LEU A 285 -14.08 7.59 5.66
C LEU A 285 -13.41 6.50 4.80
N GLY A 286 -12.82 6.86 3.66
CA GLY A 286 -12.04 5.93 2.83
C GLY A 286 -10.88 5.33 3.63
N MET A 287 -10.12 6.17 4.33
CA MET A 287 -8.98 5.71 5.13
C MET A 287 -9.40 5.02 6.44
N LEU A 288 -10.58 5.33 6.99
CA LEU A 288 -11.17 4.57 8.10
C LEU A 288 -11.44 3.11 7.66
N LEU A 289 -12.06 2.92 6.49
CA LEU A 289 -12.26 1.59 5.92
C LEU A 289 -10.92 0.86 5.73
N VAL A 290 -9.89 1.54 5.19
CA VAL A 290 -8.55 0.98 5.03
C VAL A 290 -7.95 0.57 6.37
N GLY A 291 -7.98 1.45 7.38
CA GLY A 291 -7.43 1.19 8.70
C GLY A 291 -8.09 -0.02 9.37
N PHE A 292 -9.41 -0.08 9.32
CA PHE A 292 -10.20 -1.15 9.92
C PHE A 292 -9.93 -2.50 9.21
N ALA A 293 -10.08 -2.56 7.89
CA ALA A 293 -9.82 -3.77 7.12
C ALA A 293 -8.37 -4.28 7.29
N CYS A 294 -7.39 -3.37 7.28
CA CYS A 294 -5.98 -3.72 7.40
C CYS A 294 -5.59 -4.23 8.80
N VAL A 295 -6.26 -3.80 9.87
CA VAL A 295 -6.08 -4.43 11.20
C VAL A 295 -6.58 -5.85 11.18
N LEU A 296 -7.76 -6.10 10.62
CA LEU A 296 -8.32 -7.45 10.50
C LEU A 296 -7.49 -8.36 9.58
N LEU A 297 -6.83 -7.78 8.56
CA LEU A 297 -5.86 -8.47 7.68
C LEU A 297 -4.51 -8.76 8.36
N GLY A 298 -4.20 -8.05 9.45
CA GLY A 298 -2.91 -8.16 10.13
C GLY A 298 -1.78 -7.32 9.53
N GLY A 299 -2.06 -6.38 8.59
CA GLY A 299 -1.04 -5.49 8.04
C GLY A 299 -1.55 -4.62 6.88
N CYS A 300 -0.86 -3.49 6.66
CA CYS A 300 -1.15 -2.57 5.55
C CYS A 300 -0.78 -3.19 4.18
N PRO A 301 -1.22 -2.59 3.04
CA PRO A 301 -0.90 -3.11 1.71
C PRO A 301 0.59 -3.36 1.47
N LEU A 302 1.49 -2.48 1.93
CA LEU A 302 2.93 -2.71 1.86
C LEU A 302 3.33 -4.00 2.59
N ARG A 303 2.85 -4.19 3.82
CA ARG A 303 3.18 -5.40 4.61
C ARG A 303 2.63 -6.66 3.95
N GLN A 304 1.49 -6.60 3.26
CA GLN A 304 0.95 -7.76 2.54
C GLN A 304 1.85 -8.16 1.35
N LEU A 305 2.41 -7.20 0.59
CA LEU A 305 3.38 -7.50 -0.48
C LEU A 305 4.65 -8.15 0.08
N VAL A 306 5.19 -7.59 1.16
CA VAL A 306 6.39 -8.11 1.82
C VAL A 306 6.16 -9.52 2.35
N LEU A 307 5.04 -9.77 3.06
CA LEU A 307 4.70 -11.09 3.57
C LEU A 307 4.50 -12.12 2.44
N ALA A 308 3.91 -11.70 1.32
CA ALA A 308 3.76 -12.57 0.16
C ALA A 308 5.13 -12.94 -0.44
N GLY A 309 6.09 -12.00 -0.47
CA GLY A 309 7.48 -12.30 -0.81
C GLY A 309 8.17 -13.23 0.19
N GLU A 310 7.82 -13.16 1.48
CA GLU A 310 8.30 -14.09 2.52
C GLU A 310 7.69 -15.52 2.41
N GLY A 311 6.80 -15.75 1.44
CA GLY A 311 6.15 -17.05 1.21
C GLY A 311 4.76 -17.21 1.84
N ASN A 312 4.13 -16.15 2.31
CA ASN A 312 2.79 -16.19 2.88
C ASN A 312 1.71 -16.12 1.78
N THR A 313 1.06 -17.25 1.48
CA THR A 313 0.02 -17.35 0.45
C THR A 313 -1.27 -16.63 0.84
N ASP A 314 -1.57 -16.51 2.13
CA ASP A 314 -2.71 -15.72 2.61
C ASP A 314 -2.53 -14.23 2.30
N SER A 315 -1.29 -13.73 2.39
CA SER A 315 -0.96 -12.36 1.99
C SER A 315 -0.98 -12.19 0.47
N ALA A 316 -0.57 -13.22 -0.29
CA ALA A 316 -0.72 -13.24 -1.74
C ALA A 316 -2.19 -13.13 -2.15
N LEU A 317 -3.10 -13.86 -1.49
CA LEU A 317 -4.55 -13.72 -1.71
C LEU A 317 -5.08 -12.33 -1.33
N THR A 318 -4.54 -11.70 -0.29
CA THR A 318 -4.86 -10.31 0.01
C THR A 318 -4.45 -9.38 -1.14
N VAL A 319 -3.28 -9.60 -1.75
CA VAL A 319 -2.82 -8.83 -2.92
C VAL A 319 -3.73 -9.05 -4.12
N VAL A 320 -4.21 -10.28 -4.34
CA VAL A 320 -5.24 -10.57 -5.36
C VAL A 320 -6.53 -9.81 -5.04
N GLY A 321 -6.96 -9.79 -3.77
CA GLY A 321 -8.11 -9.00 -3.34
C GLY A 321 -7.94 -7.50 -3.65
N LEU A 322 -6.76 -6.93 -3.38
CA LEU A 322 -6.43 -5.55 -3.74
C LEU A 322 -6.52 -5.33 -5.26
N LEU A 323 -5.99 -6.26 -6.06
CA LEU A 323 -6.03 -6.19 -7.53
C LEU A 323 -7.47 -6.22 -8.07
N LEU A 324 -8.29 -7.15 -7.57
CA LEU A 324 -9.71 -7.26 -7.95
C LEU A 324 -10.51 -6.04 -7.50
N GLY A 325 -10.23 -5.51 -6.29
CA GLY A 325 -10.83 -4.27 -5.81
C GLY A 325 -10.51 -3.08 -6.71
N ALA A 326 -9.28 -2.98 -7.22
CA ALA A 326 -8.88 -1.94 -8.16
C ALA A 326 -9.60 -2.06 -9.51
N ALA A 327 -9.67 -3.27 -10.05
CA ALA A 327 -10.39 -3.55 -11.30
C ALA A 327 -11.88 -3.18 -11.16
N PHE A 328 -12.51 -3.65 -10.09
CA PHE A 328 -13.93 -3.37 -9.82
C PHE A 328 -14.17 -1.86 -9.63
N ALA A 329 -13.32 -1.17 -8.85
CA ALA A 329 -13.48 0.25 -8.59
C ALA A 329 -13.46 1.09 -9.87
N HIS A 330 -12.61 0.76 -10.84
CA HIS A 330 -12.56 1.52 -12.09
C HIS A 330 -13.66 1.13 -13.05
N ASN A 331 -14.02 -0.14 -13.16
CA ASN A 331 -15.09 -0.59 -14.07
C ASN A 331 -16.47 -0.08 -13.63
N PHE A 332 -16.71 0.07 -12.33
CA PHE A 332 -17.99 0.56 -11.77
C PHE A 332 -17.95 2.03 -11.32
N LYS A 333 -16.90 2.77 -11.69
CA LYS A 333 -16.73 4.20 -11.35
C LYS A 333 -16.81 4.49 -9.84
N LEU A 334 -16.17 3.64 -9.03
CA LEU A 334 -16.10 3.84 -7.57
C LEU A 334 -14.86 4.65 -7.16
N ALA A 335 -13.81 4.65 -8.00
CA ALA A 335 -12.58 5.39 -7.71
C ALA A 335 -12.83 6.89 -7.77
N SER A 336 -12.28 7.63 -6.80
CA SER A 336 -12.23 9.09 -6.81
C SER A 336 -11.30 9.61 -7.90
N SER A 337 -11.39 10.90 -8.18
CA SER A 337 -10.48 11.64 -9.05
C SER A 337 -10.05 12.94 -8.35
N GLY A 338 -9.22 13.77 -9.01
CA GLY A 338 -8.90 15.11 -8.52
C GLY A 338 -10.14 16.02 -8.38
N ALA A 339 -11.21 15.73 -9.12
CA ALA A 339 -12.49 16.45 -9.01
C ALA A 339 -13.33 16.05 -7.78
N GLY A 340 -12.96 14.95 -7.10
CA GLY A 340 -13.66 14.50 -5.90
C GLY A 340 -14.10 13.04 -5.97
N PRO A 341 -14.80 12.59 -4.91
CA PRO A 341 -15.38 11.27 -4.84
C PRO A 341 -16.62 11.12 -5.74
N THR A 342 -16.81 9.94 -6.31
CA THR A 342 -18.04 9.60 -7.05
C THR A 342 -19.13 9.13 -6.08
N ASP A 343 -20.42 9.27 -6.45
CA ASP A 343 -21.51 8.80 -5.59
C ASP A 343 -21.48 7.27 -5.44
N ASN A 344 -21.15 6.55 -6.49
CA ASN A 344 -20.96 5.09 -6.43
C ASN A 344 -19.81 4.74 -5.46
N GLY A 345 -18.74 5.51 -5.45
CA GLY A 345 -17.62 5.33 -4.53
C GLY A 345 -18.02 5.56 -3.08
N LYS A 346 -18.83 6.60 -2.80
CA LYS A 346 -19.37 6.89 -1.46
C LYS A 346 -20.18 5.70 -0.93
N ILE A 347 -21.11 5.18 -1.76
CA ILE A 347 -21.92 4.01 -1.43
C ILE A 347 -21.01 2.79 -1.18
N ALA A 348 -20.01 2.56 -2.04
CA ALA A 348 -19.11 1.42 -1.91
C ALA A 348 -18.26 1.47 -0.62
N VAL A 349 -17.86 2.64 -0.15
CA VAL A 349 -17.15 2.81 1.13
C VAL A 349 -18.06 2.47 2.30
N ILE A 350 -19.33 2.94 2.29
CA ILE A 350 -20.31 2.61 3.34
C ILE A 350 -20.55 1.09 3.37
N ILE A 351 -20.82 0.47 2.21
CA ILE A 351 -20.97 -0.99 2.10
C ILE A 351 -19.73 -1.69 2.62
N GLY A 352 -18.53 -1.22 2.26
CA GLY A 352 -17.27 -1.77 2.72
C GLY A 352 -17.13 -1.76 4.24
N ILE A 353 -17.47 -0.65 4.89
CA ILE A 353 -17.47 -0.54 6.36
C ILE A 353 -18.43 -1.56 6.97
N ILE A 354 -19.65 -1.69 6.44
CA ILE A 354 -20.65 -2.65 6.93
C ILE A 354 -20.12 -4.09 6.74
N VAL A 355 -19.56 -4.43 5.60
CA VAL A 355 -19.02 -5.77 5.34
C VAL A 355 -17.86 -6.09 6.28
N VAL A 356 -16.96 -5.15 6.54
CA VAL A 356 -15.85 -5.37 7.48
C VAL A 356 -16.37 -5.58 8.91
N ILE A 357 -17.41 -4.84 9.33
CA ILE A 357 -18.10 -5.06 10.61
C ILE A 357 -18.69 -6.48 10.67
N VAL A 358 -19.46 -6.87 9.65
CA VAL A 358 -20.09 -8.21 9.59
C VAL A 358 -19.06 -9.32 9.65
N ILE A 359 -17.96 -9.20 8.90
CA ILE A 359 -16.84 -10.16 8.95
C ILE A 359 -16.26 -10.23 10.36
N GLY A 360 -16.07 -9.09 11.02
CA GLY A 360 -15.54 -9.02 12.37
C GLY A 360 -16.45 -9.72 13.39
N GLU A 361 -17.74 -9.41 13.40
CA GLU A 361 -18.72 -10.01 14.31
C GLU A 361 -18.90 -11.51 14.07
N PHE A 362 -19.02 -11.92 12.80
CA PHE A 362 -19.16 -13.34 12.46
C PHE A 362 -17.93 -14.16 12.90
N ASN A 363 -16.73 -13.62 12.71
CA ASN A 363 -15.49 -14.26 13.13
C ASN A 363 -15.43 -14.43 14.66
N ILE A 364 -15.77 -13.39 15.43
CA ILE A 364 -15.81 -13.45 16.90
C ILE A 364 -16.84 -14.48 17.36
N ALA A 365 -18.06 -14.48 16.77
CA ALA A 365 -19.09 -15.44 17.11
C ALA A 365 -18.67 -16.89 16.82
N SER A 366 -18.01 -17.12 15.67
CA SER A 366 -17.48 -18.43 15.29
C SER A 366 -16.37 -18.92 16.23
N ASN A 367 -15.52 -18.01 16.72
CA ASN A 367 -14.45 -18.35 17.65
C ASN A 367 -14.98 -18.71 19.05
N LYS A 368 -16.02 -18.02 19.55
CA LYS A 368 -16.68 -18.32 20.82
C LYS A 368 -17.39 -19.68 20.86
N ARG A 369 -17.86 -20.18 19.71
CA ARG A 369 -18.53 -21.49 19.62
C ARG A 369 -17.55 -22.69 19.62
N LYS A 370 -16.26 -22.44 19.44
CA LYS A 370 -15.23 -23.49 19.30
C LYS A 370 -14.27 -23.55 20.50
N GLY A 371 -14.34 -22.65 21.43
CA GLY A 371 -13.64 -22.64 22.73
C GLY A 371 -14.62 -22.95 23.85
#